data_91177849708d663346c19cbd18ec5a16
#
_entry.id   91177849708d663346c19cbd18ec5a16
#
_cell.length_a   1.000
_cell.length_b   1.000
_cell.length_c   1.000
_cell.angle_alpha   90.00
_cell.angle_beta   90.00
_cell.angle_gamma   90.00
#
_symmetry.space_group_name_H-M   'P 1'
#
loop_
_entity.id
_entity.type
_entity.pdbx_description
1 polymer ?
#
loop_
_entity_poly.entity_id
_entity_poly.type
_entity_poly.pdbx_seq_one_letter_code
_entity_poly.pdbx_strand_id
1 'polypeptide(L)'
;MSLALYRKYRPSVFADVIGQEQVTEPLMNALTNNRIHHAYLFSGPRGCGKTSSARIMARSLNCEKGPTPTPCGECQSCKDLVANGPGSLDVIELDAATHGLVDDARDLRDKAFFAPVNSRYKIYIIDEAHQLGPGAANALLKVVEEPPPHVIFIFATTEPDKLIATIRSRTHHYPFRLVPPGVMGELLEKICKSEGVKVAKGVIPLVVRASGGSVRDAQSVLGQLLAGAGKDGVTYDIAVQLLGYTDGALLDDAIDALAARDGATLFTTVDRVIENGHDPRRFASDLLERLRDLMIVDALGETNPAAILREIPDDQLERMRAQAKHIGSAGLSRSADIAAEGLTQMRGATAPRLMLELICARMLLPIGDASESGMLARIERLERYESISPTASRASATTVETPKASLVSPAVAEAAPKQAAKKSTEAAPQPSTSSNKPSATATHTFD
;
A
#
# COMPACT_ATOMS: atom_id res chain seq x y z
N MET A 1 -32.60 4.09 -5.03
CA MET A 1 -31.15 3.84 -5.16
C MET A 1 -30.56 3.62 -3.77
N SER A 2 -29.83 2.53 -3.55
CA SER A 2 -29.16 2.29 -2.27
C SER A 2 -27.97 3.22 -2.12
N LEU A 3 -27.83 3.82 -0.96
CA LEU A 3 -26.69 4.70 -0.66
C LEU A 3 -25.43 3.83 -0.49
N ALA A 4 -24.30 4.28 -1.03
CA ALA A 4 -23.04 3.56 -0.85
C ALA A 4 -22.71 3.40 0.65
N LEU A 5 -22.18 2.23 1.06
CA LEU A 5 -21.97 1.89 2.48
C LEU A 5 -21.10 2.92 3.20
N TYR A 6 -20.02 3.40 2.56
CA TYR A 6 -19.15 4.42 3.16
C TYR A 6 -19.84 5.76 3.42
N ARG A 7 -20.99 6.03 2.77
CA ARG A 7 -21.86 7.18 3.07
C ARG A 7 -22.88 6.83 4.14
N LYS A 8 -23.51 5.64 4.05
CA LYS A 8 -24.54 5.18 4.98
C LYS A 8 -24.00 5.03 6.41
N TYR A 9 -22.78 4.47 6.53
CA TYR A 9 -22.10 4.20 7.81
C TYR A 9 -21.04 5.24 8.17
N ARG A 10 -21.14 6.45 7.60
CA ARG A 10 -20.25 7.56 7.96
C ARG A 10 -20.53 7.98 9.41
N PRO A 11 -19.51 8.04 10.30
CA PRO A 11 -19.71 8.42 11.69
C PRO A 11 -20.26 9.83 11.83
N SER A 12 -21.15 10.03 12.80
CA SER A 12 -21.78 11.30 13.11
C SER A 12 -21.36 11.88 14.45
N VAL A 13 -20.71 11.10 15.30
CA VAL A 13 -20.14 11.48 16.59
C VAL A 13 -18.74 10.89 16.74
N PHE A 14 -17.91 11.45 17.62
CA PHE A 14 -16.54 10.94 17.83
C PHE A 14 -16.50 9.50 18.38
N ALA A 15 -17.49 9.12 19.16
CA ALA A 15 -17.61 7.74 19.68
C ALA A 15 -17.78 6.67 18.60
N ASP A 16 -18.28 7.05 17.40
CA ASP A 16 -18.45 6.14 16.27
C ASP A 16 -17.20 6.07 15.38
N VAL A 17 -16.18 6.88 15.64
CA VAL A 17 -14.93 6.87 14.86
C VAL A 17 -14.02 5.78 15.38
N ILE A 18 -13.82 4.74 14.58
CA ILE A 18 -13.16 3.50 14.98
C ILE A 18 -11.66 3.57 14.77
N GLY A 19 -10.89 3.05 15.75
CA GLY A 19 -9.43 2.90 15.69
C GLY A 19 -8.66 4.22 15.62
N GLN A 20 -9.24 5.31 16.16
CA GLN A 20 -8.63 6.64 16.20
C GLN A 20 -8.69 7.24 17.62
N GLU A 21 -8.66 6.43 18.66
CA GLU A 21 -8.81 6.84 20.06
C GLU A 21 -7.77 7.90 20.44
N GLN A 22 -6.54 7.79 19.91
CA GLN A 22 -5.45 8.76 20.09
C GLN A 22 -5.78 10.18 19.57
N VAL A 23 -6.80 10.30 18.70
CA VAL A 23 -7.28 11.57 18.15
C VAL A 23 -8.61 11.98 18.80
N THR A 24 -9.55 11.03 18.89
CA THR A 24 -10.92 11.32 19.35
C THR A 24 -10.98 11.67 20.82
N GLU A 25 -10.23 10.98 21.70
CA GLU A 25 -10.20 11.27 23.13
C GLU A 25 -9.68 12.67 23.45
N PRO A 26 -8.50 13.11 22.93
CA PRO A 26 -8.04 14.48 23.15
C PRO A 26 -8.99 15.54 22.60
N LEU A 27 -9.64 15.31 21.45
CA LEU A 27 -10.63 16.24 20.89
C LEU A 27 -11.88 16.33 21.77
N MET A 28 -12.40 15.21 22.26
CA MET A 28 -13.54 15.20 23.18
C MET A 28 -13.20 15.90 24.51
N ASN A 29 -11.99 15.68 25.02
CA ASN A 29 -11.52 16.37 26.23
C ASN A 29 -11.38 17.87 26.01
N ALA A 30 -10.87 18.30 24.85
CA ALA A 30 -10.78 19.72 24.51
C ALA A 30 -12.17 20.38 24.43
N LEU A 31 -13.15 19.69 23.84
CA LEU A 31 -14.54 20.15 23.77
C LEU A 31 -15.20 20.24 25.18
N THR A 32 -15.00 19.21 26.01
CA THR A 32 -15.54 19.19 27.39
C THR A 32 -14.98 20.29 28.25
N ASN A 33 -13.68 20.57 28.11
CA ASN A 33 -13.00 21.61 28.91
C ASN A 33 -13.04 22.99 28.25
N ASN A 34 -13.79 23.18 27.17
CA ASN A 34 -13.88 24.40 26.37
C ASN A 34 -12.50 24.98 25.97
N ARG A 35 -11.53 24.11 25.70
CA ARG A 35 -10.18 24.46 25.24
C ARG A 35 -10.10 24.34 23.72
N ILE A 36 -10.80 25.24 23.04
CA ILE A 36 -10.93 25.26 21.60
C ILE A 36 -9.79 26.06 20.98
N HIS A 37 -9.09 25.50 20.00
CA HIS A 37 -8.07 26.20 19.25
C HIS A 37 -8.67 26.76 17.95
N HIS A 38 -8.09 27.81 17.41
CA HIS A 38 -8.56 28.40 16.16
C HIS A 38 -8.20 27.62 14.89
N ALA A 39 -7.21 26.73 14.96
CA ALA A 39 -6.77 25.95 13.80
C ALA A 39 -6.35 24.53 14.18
N TYR A 40 -6.86 23.55 13.43
CA TYR A 40 -6.60 22.12 13.58
C TYR A 40 -5.98 21.58 12.30
N LEU A 41 -5.07 20.61 12.43
CA LEU A 41 -4.50 19.87 11.32
C LEU A 41 -4.76 18.38 11.53
N PHE A 42 -5.58 17.78 10.69
CA PHE A 42 -5.85 16.35 10.65
C PHE A 42 -5.02 15.72 9.52
N SER A 43 -3.98 14.99 9.87
CA SER A 43 -3.10 14.34 8.90
C SER A 43 -3.27 12.83 8.93
N GLY A 44 -2.86 12.14 7.87
CA GLY A 44 -2.81 10.69 7.83
C GLY A 44 -3.31 10.09 6.52
N PRO A 45 -3.28 8.77 6.37
CA PRO A 45 -3.63 8.07 5.14
C PRO A 45 -5.05 8.36 4.65
N ARG A 46 -5.28 8.11 3.36
CA ARG A 46 -6.61 8.26 2.76
C ARG A 46 -7.61 7.28 3.42
N GLY A 47 -8.85 7.75 3.61
CA GLY A 47 -9.95 6.91 4.07
C GLY A 47 -9.96 6.55 5.57
N CYS A 48 -9.05 7.10 6.40
CA CYS A 48 -8.99 6.87 7.85
C CYS A 48 -9.94 7.74 8.68
N GLY A 49 -10.73 8.63 8.05
CA GLY A 49 -11.77 9.40 8.75
C GLY A 49 -11.49 10.88 8.98
N LYS A 50 -10.42 11.48 8.46
CA LYS A 50 -10.05 12.91 8.64
C LYS A 50 -11.18 13.87 8.37
N THR A 51 -11.74 13.85 7.16
CA THR A 51 -12.85 14.74 6.76
C THR A 51 -14.13 14.46 7.54
N SER A 52 -14.39 13.20 7.92
CA SER A 52 -15.52 12.86 8.78
C SER A 52 -15.36 13.46 10.17
N SER A 53 -14.17 13.35 10.77
CA SER A 53 -13.87 13.93 12.08
C SER A 53 -13.88 15.46 12.05
N ALA A 54 -13.48 16.08 10.94
CA ALA A 54 -13.61 17.54 10.76
C ALA A 54 -15.07 17.98 10.79
N ARG A 55 -15.97 17.26 10.13
CA ARG A 55 -17.42 17.53 10.19
C ARG A 55 -18.01 17.27 11.57
N ILE A 56 -17.58 16.20 12.25
CA ILE A 56 -18.00 15.91 13.64
C ILE A 56 -17.56 17.04 14.56
N MET A 57 -16.31 17.52 14.41
CA MET A 57 -15.81 18.67 15.18
C MET A 57 -16.65 19.92 14.94
N ALA A 58 -16.94 20.24 13.68
CA ALA A 58 -17.80 21.37 13.33
C ALA A 58 -19.21 21.24 13.96
N ARG A 59 -19.79 20.04 13.89
CA ARG A 59 -21.08 19.73 14.51
C ARG A 59 -21.06 19.89 16.04
N SER A 60 -19.98 19.45 16.67
CA SER A 60 -19.77 19.56 18.13
C SER A 60 -19.61 21.01 18.59
N LEU A 61 -18.90 21.83 17.82
CA LEU A 61 -18.66 23.23 18.08
C LEU A 61 -19.93 24.09 17.92
N ASN A 62 -20.70 23.84 16.87
CA ASN A 62 -21.87 24.61 16.49
C ASN A 62 -23.20 24.06 17.04
N CYS A 63 -23.18 22.99 17.84
CA CYS A 63 -24.36 22.49 18.52
C CYS A 63 -24.90 23.56 19.48
N GLU A 64 -26.22 23.79 19.54
CA GLU A 64 -26.84 24.74 20.48
C GLU A 64 -26.48 24.45 21.93
N LYS A 65 -26.36 23.16 22.30
CA LYS A 65 -25.92 22.70 23.63
C LYS A 65 -24.39 22.63 23.77
N GLY A 66 -23.63 23.09 22.76
CA GLY A 66 -22.17 22.97 22.72
C GLY A 66 -21.43 24.27 23.10
N PRO A 67 -20.09 24.23 22.98
CA PRO A 67 -19.26 23.10 22.48
C PRO A 67 -19.40 21.84 23.32
N THR A 68 -19.55 20.68 22.68
CA THR A 68 -19.82 19.43 23.39
C THR A 68 -19.23 18.21 22.59
N PRO A 69 -18.66 17.20 23.26
CA PRO A 69 -18.24 15.98 22.60
C PRO A 69 -19.41 15.15 22.06
N THR A 70 -20.63 15.37 22.59
CA THR A 70 -21.86 14.66 22.22
C THR A 70 -22.91 15.65 21.68
N PRO A 71 -22.87 15.96 20.37
CA PRO A 71 -23.86 16.85 19.74
C PRO A 71 -25.29 16.36 19.95
N CYS A 72 -26.24 17.26 20.24
CA CYS A 72 -27.59 16.88 20.62
C CYS A 72 -28.40 16.13 19.55
N GLY A 73 -28.04 16.25 18.26
CA GLY A 73 -28.74 15.61 17.14
C GLY A 73 -30.05 16.27 16.72
N GLU A 74 -30.63 17.17 17.52
CA GLU A 74 -31.97 17.71 17.36
C GLU A 74 -31.99 19.16 16.82
N CYS A 75 -31.00 19.98 17.19
CA CYS A 75 -30.89 21.36 16.74
C CYS A 75 -30.59 21.46 15.23
N GLN A 76 -30.88 22.61 14.64
CA GLN A 76 -30.72 22.83 13.20
C GLN A 76 -29.27 22.54 12.74
N SER A 77 -28.26 23.07 13.43
CA SER A 77 -26.86 22.84 13.12
C SER A 77 -26.49 21.32 13.15
N CYS A 78 -27.03 20.57 14.12
CA CYS A 78 -26.82 19.14 14.20
C CYS A 78 -27.47 18.34 13.06
N LYS A 79 -28.63 18.80 12.58
CA LYS A 79 -29.32 18.19 11.43
C LYS A 79 -28.61 18.50 10.11
N ASP A 80 -28.13 19.72 9.97
CA ASP A 80 -27.43 20.18 8.77
C ASP A 80 -26.07 19.49 8.61
N LEU A 81 -25.36 19.26 9.70
CA LEU A 81 -24.01 18.71 9.72
C LEU A 81 -23.93 17.19 9.96
N VAL A 82 -25.07 16.50 10.01
CA VAL A 82 -25.07 15.02 10.04
C VAL A 82 -24.36 14.47 8.79
N ALA A 83 -23.94 13.20 8.85
CA ALA A 83 -23.11 12.56 7.81
C ALA A 83 -23.60 12.77 6.35
N ASN A 84 -24.92 12.85 6.16
CA ASN A 84 -25.57 13.05 4.84
C ASN A 84 -26.50 14.30 4.87
N GLY A 85 -26.26 15.22 5.79
CA GLY A 85 -27.03 16.45 5.90
C GLY A 85 -26.76 17.44 4.77
N PRO A 86 -27.63 18.45 4.61
CA PRO A 86 -27.53 19.44 3.52
C PRO A 86 -26.30 20.35 3.63
N GLY A 87 -25.62 20.38 4.77
CA GLY A 87 -24.57 21.33 5.08
C GLY A 87 -25.09 22.61 5.75
N SER A 88 -24.18 23.45 6.24
CA SER A 88 -24.49 24.73 6.91
C SER A 88 -23.78 25.88 6.20
N LEU A 89 -24.40 27.06 6.16
CA LEU A 89 -23.78 28.28 5.61
C LEU A 89 -22.54 28.72 6.41
N ASP A 90 -22.50 28.34 7.69
CA ASP A 90 -21.40 28.68 8.59
C ASP A 90 -20.29 27.62 8.64
N VAL A 91 -20.47 26.47 7.94
CA VAL A 91 -19.46 25.43 7.81
C VAL A 91 -19.16 25.21 6.35
N ILE A 92 -18.05 25.77 5.91
CA ILE A 92 -17.64 25.79 4.51
C ILE A 92 -16.58 24.70 4.31
N GLU A 93 -16.91 23.70 3.52
CA GLU A 93 -16.00 22.60 3.16
C GLU A 93 -15.46 22.84 1.75
N LEU A 94 -14.15 22.94 1.63
CA LEU A 94 -13.42 23.18 0.39
C LEU A 94 -12.43 22.04 0.15
N ASP A 95 -12.46 21.49 -1.05
CA ASP A 95 -11.44 20.59 -1.52
C ASP A 95 -10.35 21.41 -2.24
N ALA A 96 -9.15 21.44 -1.67
CA ALA A 96 -8.04 22.21 -2.22
C ALA A 96 -7.57 21.69 -3.59
N ALA A 97 -7.95 20.47 -3.99
CA ALA A 97 -7.68 19.96 -5.32
C ALA A 97 -8.48 20.68 -6.41
N THR A 98 -9.70 21.12 -6.08
CA THR A 98 -10.62 21.79 -7.00
C THR A 98 -10.70 23.31 -6.78
N HIS A 99 -10.45 23.78 -5.56
CA HIS A 99 -10.55 25.16 -5.12
C HIS A 99 -9.24 25.70 -4.52
N GLY A 100 -8.10 25.19 -4.95
CA GLY A 100 -6.78 25.56 -4.44
C GLY A 100 -6.16 26.82 -5.08
N LEU A 101 -6.92 27.59 -5.84
CA LEU A 101 -6.44 28.80 -6.51
C LEU A 101 -6.31 29.98 -5.54
N VAL A 102 -5.45 30.92 -5.91
CA VAL A 102 -5.16 32.10 -5.09
C VAL A 102 -6.41 32.95 -4.86
N ASP A 103 -7.28 33.04 -5.84
CA ASP A 103 -8.49 33.86 -5.77
C ASP A 103 -9.53 33.23 -4.86
N ASP A 104 -9.69 31.91 -4.86
CA ASP A 104 -10.54 31.18 -3.90
C ASP A 104 -10.08 31.43 -2.46
N ALA A 105 -8.76 31.39 -2.23
CA ALA A 105 -8.18 31.66 -0.91
C ALA A 105 -8.35 33.12 -0.46
N ARG A 106 -8.28 34.09 -1.38
CA ARG A 106 -8.57 35.51 -1.13
C ARG A 106 -10.04 35.71 -0.76
N ASP A 107 -10.93 35.12 -1.52
CA ASP A 107 -12.38 35.16 -1.26
C ASP A 107 -12.70 34.56 0.11
N LEU A 108 -12.09 33.44 0.46
CA LEU A 108 -12.25 32.81 1.77
C LEU A 108 -11.74 33.72 2.87
N ARG A 109 -10.55 34.32 2.73
CA ARG A 109 -9.99 35.28 3.67
C ARG A 109 -10.94 36.45 3.92
N ASP A 110 -11.46 37.04 2.85
CA ASP A 110 -12.32 38.23 2.94
C ASP A 110 -13.68 37.89 3.60
N LYS A 111 -14.22 36.71 3.28
CA LYS A 111 -15.44 36.18 3.91
C LYS A 111 -15.24 35.78 5.39
N ALA A 112 -14.00 35.48 5.80
CA ALA A 112 -13.72 35.09 7.19
C ALA A 112 -13.98 36.18 8.22
N PHE A 113 -13.87 37.45 7.83
CA PHE A 113 -14.14 38.58 8.74
C PHE A 113 -15.62 38.82 9.02
N PHE A 114 -16.53 38.26 8.23
CA PHE A 114 -17.94 38.36 8.49
C PHE A 114 -18.40 37.35 9.54
N ALA A 115 -19.22 37.80 10.47
CA ALA A 115 -19.77 36.95 11.51
C ALA A 115 -20.58 35.78 10.94
N PRO A 116 -20.68 34.65 11.66
CA PRO A 116 -21.55 33.54 11.26
C PRO A 116 -23.02 33.99 11.23
N VAL A 117 -23.82 33.36 10.38
CA VAL A 117 -25.23 33.71 10.15
C VAL A 117 -26.11 33.12 11.26
N ASN A 118 -25.96 31.85 11.56
CA ASN A 118 -26.84 31.11 12.45
C ASN A 118 -26.10 30.37 13.58
N SER A 119 -24.79 30.16 13.41
CA SER A 119 -24.00 29.32 14.30
C SER A 119 -23.10 30.12 15.22
N ARG A 120 -22.46 29.43 16.18
CA ARG A 120 -21.50 30.07 17.11
C ARG A 120 -20.18 30.38 16.41
N TYR A 121 -19.72 29.48 15.58
CA TYR A 121 -18.45 29.58 14.86
C TYR A 121 -18.65 29.46 13.35
N LYS A 122 -17.86 30.20 12.61
CA LYS A 122 -17.66 30.05 11.18
C LYS A 122 -16.48 29.12 10.95
N ILE A 123 -16.73 27.94 10.39
CA ILE A 123 -15.75 26.88 10.33
C ILE A 123 -15.38 26.60 8.86
N TYR A 124 -14.09 26.62 8.60
CA TYR A 124 -13.53 26.29 7.28
C TYR A 124 -12.84 24.93 7.34
N ILE A 125 -13.39 23.95 6.64
CA ILE A 125 -12.79 22.62 6.46
C ILE A 125 -12.10 22.62 5.10
N ILE A 126 -10.77 22.54 5.10
CA ILE A 126 -9.96 22.52 3.88
C ILE A 126 -9.42 21.10 3.72
N ASP A 127 -10.04 20.34 2.83
CA ASP A 127 -9.63 18.99 2.52
C ASP A 127 -8.50 18.98 1.50
N GLU A 128 -7.65 17.95 1.53
CA GLU A 128 -6.41 17.81 0.76
C GLU A 128 -5.55 19.10 0.77
N ALA A 129 -5.42 19.70 1.97
CA ALA A 129 -4.79 21.00 2.18
C ALA A 129 -3.36 21.12 1.65
N HIS A 130 -2.67 19.99 1.41
CA HIS A 130 -1.35 19.98 0.77
C HIS A 130 -1.39 20.39 -0.70
N GLN A 131 -2.57 20.44 -1.32
CA GLN A 131 -2.75 20.90 -2.70
C GLN A 131 -2.95 22.41 -2.81
N LEU A 132 -3.02 23.13 -1.69
CA LEU A 132 -3.00 24.59 -1.71
C LEU A 132 -1.69 25.09 -2.33
N GLY A 133 -1.79 25.81 -3.44
CA GLY A 133 -0.63 26.44 -4.06
C GLY A 133 0.02 27.45 -3.10
N PRO A 134 1.33 27.77 -3.26
CA PRO A 134 2.03 28.69 -2.36
C PRO A 134 1.34 30.06 -2.24
N GLY A 135 0.75 30.57 -3.32
CA GLY A 135 0.01 31.82 -3.33
C GLY A 135 -1.27 31.77 -2.54
N ALA A 136 -2.05 30.67 -2.64
CA ALA A 136 -3.27 30.43 -1.89
C ALA A 136 -2.99 30.26 -0.40
N ALA A 137 -1.98 29.46 -0.07
CA ALA A 137 -1.55 29.25 1.31
C ALA A 137 -1.11 30.57 1.96
N ASN A 138 -0.32 31.42 1.26
CA ASN A 138 0.09 32.74 1.74
C ASN A 138 -1.09 33.71 1.92
N ALA A 139 -2.13 33.64 1.07
CA ALA A 139 -3.33 34.45 1.22
C ALA A 139 -4.10 34.13 2.53
N LEU A 140 -4.07 32.86 2.96
CA LEU A 140 -4.72 32.40 4.21
C LEU A 140 -3.89 32.69 5.46
N LEU A 141 -2.55 32.84 5.34
CA LEU A 141 -1.68 33.00 6.51
C LEU A 141 -2.15 34.07 7.48
N LYS A 142 -2.50 35.25 6.96
CA LYS A 142 -2.91 36.38 7.81
C LYS A 142 -4.11 36.07 8.69
N VAL A 143 -5.11 35.33 8.16
CA VAL A 143 -6.29 34.94 8.91
C VAL A 143 -6.04 33.74 9.83
N VAL A 144 -5.09 32.87 9.49
CA VAL A 144 -4.69 31.75 10.35
C VAL A 144 -3.80 32.24 11.49
N GLU A 145 -3.00 33.29 11.30
CA GLU A 145 -2.16 33.91 12.34
C GLU A 145 -2.95 34.73 13.33
N GLU A 146 -3.85 35.57 12.84
CA GLU A 146 -4.69 36.49 13.62
C GLU A 146 -6.18 36.27 13.25
N PRO A 147 -6.75 35.11 13.64
CA PRO A 147 -8.12 34.80 13.27
C PRO A 147 -9.14 35.65 14.07
N PRO A 148 -10.24 36.05 13.45
CA PRO A 148 -11.39 36.56 14.21
C PRO A 148 -11.86 35.52 15.24
N PRO A 149 -12.36 35.92 16.41
CA PRO A 149 -12.69 35.00 17.51
C PRO A 149 -13.78 33.98 17.18
N HIS A 150 -14.53 34.22 16.13
CA HIS A 150 -15.58 33.32 15.62
C HIS A 150 -15.13 32.38 14.51
N VAL A 151 -13.86 32.42 14.08
CA VAL A 151 -13.36 31.64 12.95
C VAL A 151 -12.53 30.45 13.43
N ILE A 152 -12.80 29.28 12.88
CA ILE A 152 -12.02 28.05 13.13
C ILE A 152 -11.65 27.40 11.81
N PHE A 153 -10.38 27.05 11.67
CA PHE A 153 -9.86 26.30 10.53
C PHE A 153 -9.62 24.84 10.88
N ILE A 154 -9.99 23.93 9.98
CA ILE A 154 -9.68 22.51 10.07
C ILE A 154 -9.06 22.08 8.75
N PHE A 155 -7.75 21.90 8.74
CA PHE A 155 -7.00 21.40 7.59
C PHE A 155 -6.98 19.89 7.65
N ALA A 156 -7.35 19.21 6.57
CA ALA A 156 -7.20 17.77 6.41
C ALA A 156 -6.21 17.48 5.27
N THR A 157 -5.26 16.58 5.49
CA THR A 157 -4.23 16.26 4.48
C THR A 157 -3.76 14.83 4.58
N THR A 158 -3.40 14.25 3.44
CA THR A 158 -2.66 12.98 3.38
C THR A 158 -1.15 13.18 3.48
N GLU A 159 -0.65 14.39 3.18
CA GLU A 159 0.77 14.70 3.10
C GLU A 159 1.11 15.96 3.92
N PRO A 160 1.25 15.83 5.27
CA PRO A 160 1.47 16.97 6.14
C PRO A 160 2.78 17.71 5.85
N ASP A 161 3.78 17.04 5.30
CA ASP A 161 5.08 17.63 5.00
C ASP A 161 5.05 18.56 3.78
N LYS A 162 4.08 18.39 2.89
CA LYS A 162 3.84 19.30 1.77
C LYS A 162 3.09 20.57 2.17
N LEU A 163 2.42 20.58 3.32
CA LEU A 163 1.78 21.79 3.83
C LEU A 163 2.84 22.79 4.30
N ILE A 164 2.67 24.08 3.97
CA ILE A 164 3.64 25.11 4.36
C ILE A 164 3.85 25.12 5.87
N ALA A 165 5.12 25.21 6.27
CA ALA A 165 5.53 25.13 7.68
C ALA A 165 4.87 26.19 8.56
N THR A 166 4.58 27.36 8.01
CA THR A 166 3.93 28.48 8.71
C THR A 166 2.49 28.17 9.12
N ILE A 167 1.69 27.47 8.32
CA ILE A 167 0.37 26.98 8.70
C ILE A 167 0.51 25.86 9.73
N ARG A 168 1.39 24.88 9.44
CA ARG A 168 1.60 23.73 10.32
C ARG A 168 1.99 24.11 11.75
N SER A 169 2.85 25.11 11.92
CA SER A 169 3.31 25.56 13.25
C SER A 169 2.23 26.28 14.07
N ARG A 170 1.10 26.69 13.45
CA ARG A 170 0.00 27.39 14.09
C ARG A 170 -1.25 26.54 14.26
N THR A 171 -1.17 25.25 13.94
CA THR A 171 -2.27 24.31 14.03
C THR A 171 -2.03 23.28 15.13
N HIS A 172 -3.08 22.87 15.83
CA HIS A 172 -3.04 21.67 16.65
C HIS A 172 -3.10 20.43 15.76
N HIS A 173 -2.02 19.65 15.76
CA HIS A 173 -1.83 18.52 14.86
C HIS A 173 -2.34 17.22 15.49
N TYR A 174 -3.22 16.52 14.75
CA TYR A 174 -3.81 15.23 15.11
C TYR A 174 -3.54 14.22 14.01
N PRO A 175 -2.61 13.27 14.22
CA PRO A 175 -2.27 12.25 13.23
C PRO A 175 -3.23 11.06 13.29
N PHE A 176 -3.97 10.85 12.23
CA PHE A 176 -4.81 9.67 12.00
C PHE A 176 -3.95 8.50 11.50
N ARG A 177 -4.34 7.27 11.83
CA ARG A 177 -3.63 6.05 11.45
C ARG A 177 -4.53 5.13 10.64
N LEU A 178 -3.92 4.16 9.98
CA LEU A 178 -4.67 3.03 9.41
C LEU A 178 -5.29 2.23 10.55
N VAL A 179 -6.51 1.73 10.31
CA VAL A 179 -7.23 0.93 11.30
C VAL A 179 -6.66 -0.49 11.33
N PRO A 180 -6.36 -1.04 12.53
CA PRO A 180 -5.87 -2.40 12.66
C PRO A 180 -6.84 -3.43 12.08
N PRO A 181 -6.34 -4.54 11.48
CA PRO A 181 -7.18 -5.54 10.81
C PRO A 181 -8.29 -6.10 11.69
N GLY A 182 -8.02 -6.41 12.95
CA GLY A 182 -9.05 -6.96 13.87
C GLY A 182 -10.21 -6.00 14.10
N VAL A 183 -9.91 -4.71 14.36
CA VAL A 183 -10.94 -3.66 14.55
C VAL A 183 -11.73 -3.42 13.27
N MET A 184 -11.05 -3.48 12.10
CA MET A 184 -11.69 -3.38 10.80
C MET A 184 -12.65 -4.56 10.56
N GLY A 185 -12.22 -5.78 10.88
CA GLY A 185 -13.05 -6.98 10.76
C GLY A 185 -14.35 -6.89 11.57
N GLU A 186 -14.25 -6.47 12.84
CA GLU A 186 -15.43 -6.26 13.71
C GLU A 186 -16.40 -5.22 13.14
N LEU A 187 -15.88 -4.13 12.56
CA LEU A 187 -16.70 -3.11 11.90
C LEU A 187 -17.47 -3.72 10.72
N LEU A 188 -16.76 -4.44 9.84
CA LEU A 188 -17.35 -5.02 8.63
C LEU A 188 -18.41 -6.08 8.99
N GLU A 189 -18.18 -6.89 10.03
CA GLU A 189 -19.18 -7.84 10.53
C GLU A 189 -20.44 -7.14 11.06
N LYS A 190 -20.28 -6.04 11.80
CA LYS A 190 -21.41 -5.22 12.27
C LYS A 190 -22.21 -4.67 11.09
N ILE A 191 -21.54 -4.20 10.05
CA ILE A 191 -22.20 -3.71 8.83
C ILE A 191 -22.95 -4.85 8.12
N CYS A 192 -22.35 -6.02 7.92
CA CYS A 192 -23.00 -7.18 7.30
C CYS A 192 -24.28 -7.59 8.07
N LYS A 193 -24.21 -7.62 9.41
CA LYS A 193 -25.36 -7.90 10.27
C LYS A 193 -26.47 -6.84 10.09
N SER A 194 -26.09 -5.57 9.98
CA SER A 194 -27.06 -4.46 9.79
C SER A 194 -27.71 -4.49 8.42
N GLU A 195 -26.98 -4.94 7.37
CA GLU A 195 -27.49 -5.10 6.02
C GLU A 195 -28.30 -6.40 5.84
N GLY A 196 -28.27 -7.31 6.83
CA GLY A 196 -28.98 -8.58 6.79
C GLY A 196 -28.43 -9.58 5.78
N VAL A 197 -27.20 -9.42 5.33
CA VAL A 197 -26.57 -10.28 4.33
C VAL A 197 -25.62 -11.26 5.01
N LYS A 198 -25.75 -12.54 4.65
CA LYS A 198 -24.84 -13.60 5.10
C LYS A 198 -23.53 -13.50 4.32
N VAL A 199 -22.43 -13.63 5.03
CA VAL A 199 -21.09 -13.59 4.46
C VAL A 199 -20.34 -14.85 4.89
N ALA A 200 -19.77 -15.57 3.92
CA ALA A 200 -19.03 -16.80 4.18
C ALA A 200 -17.76 -16.54 4.99
N LYS A 201 -17.31 -17.57 5.73
CA LYS A 201 -16.04 -17.53 6.45
C LYS A 201 -14.89 -17.23 5.47
N GLY A 202 -13.98 -16.32 5.84
CA GLY A 202 -12.83 -15.92 4.99
C GLY A 202 -13.08 -14.70 4.11
N VAL A 203 -14.32 -14.27 3.84
CA VAL A 203 -14.61 -13.10 3.02
C VAL A 203 -14.21 -11.79 3.71
N ILE A 204 -14.52 -11.63 5.00
CA ILE A 204 -14.15 -10.42 5.76
C ILE A 204 -12.63 -10.21 5.77
N PRO A 205 -11.80 -11.23 6.05
CA PRO A 205 -10.34 -11.13 5.88
C PRO A 205 -9.89 -10.64 4.51
N LEU A 206 -10.50 -11.15 3.43
CA LEU A 206 -10.17 -10.67 2.08
C LEU A 206 -10.46 -9.17 1.90
N VAL A 207 -11.60 -8.69 2.42
CA VAL A 207 -11.96 -7.26 2.36
C VAL A 207 -10.99 -6.42 3.19
N VAL A 208 -10.64 -6.87 4.40
CA VAL A 208 -9.66 -6.20 5.28
C VAL A 208 -8.32 -6.09 4.57
N ARG A 209 -7.83 -7.17 3.97
CA ARG A 209 -6.60 -7.19 3.19
C ARG A 209 -6.66 -6.24 1.99
N ALA A 210 -7.76 -6.26 1.22
CA ALA A 210 -7.95 -5.39 0.06
C ALA A 210 -7.95 -3.90 0.42
N SER A 211 -8.43 -3.56 1.63
CA SER A 211 -8.58 -2.18 2.08
C SER A 211 -7.30 -1.54 2.60
N GLY A 212 -6.27 -2.33 2.95
CA GLY A 212 -5.02 -1.84 3.51
C GLY A 212 -5.19 -0.97 4.77
N GLY A 213 -6.26 -1.18 5.56
CA GLY A 213 -6.56 -0.42 6.78
C GLY A 213 -7.35 0.88 6.56
N SER A 214 -7.80 1.16 5.33
CA SER A 214 -8.69 2.28 4.99
C SER A 214 -10.15 1.90 5.21
N VAL A 215 -10.84 2.53 6.17
CA VAL A 215 -12.25 2.26 6.45
C VAL A 215 -13.15 2.55 5.24
N ARG A 216 -12.87 3.63 4.53
CA ARG A 216 -13.64 4.01 3.33
C ARG A 216 -13.52 2.97 2.24
N ASP A 217 -12.31 2.48 1.99
CA ASP A 217 -12.07 1.52 0.93
C ASP A 217 -12.62 0.14 1.33
N ALA A 218 -12.50 -0.27 2.62
CA ALA A 218 -13.13 -1.47 3.15
C ALA A 218 -14.65 -1.48 2.97
N GLN A 219 -15.31 -0.37 3.30
CA GLN A 219 -16.75 -0.23 3.10
C GLN A 219 -17.15 -0.18 1.63
N SER A 220 -16.32 0.40 0.75
CA SER A 220 -16.57 0.43 -0.69
C SER A 220 -16.46 -0.97 -1.28
N VAL A 221 -15.41 -1.70 -0.94
CA VAL A 221 -15.19 -3.10 -1.35
C VAL A 221 -16.31 -4.00 -0.83
N LEU A 222 -16.66 -3.90 0.47
CA LEU A 222 -17.77 -4.65 1.03
C LEU A 222 -19.08 -4.32 0.31
N GLY A 223 -19.34 -3.04 0.02
CA GLY A 223 -20.53 -2.61 -0.71
C GLY A 223 -20.64 -3.24 -2.10
N GLN A 224 -19.52 -3.38 -2.81
CA GLN A 224 -19.47 -4.07 -4.10
C GLN A 224 -19.80 -5.56 -3.95
N LEU A 225 -19.24 -6.23 -2.94
CA LEU A 225 -19.52 -7.64 -2.66
C LEU A 225 -20.99 -7.87 -2.28
N LEU A 226 -21.55 -7.01 -1.42
CA LEU A 226 -22.95 -7.11 -1.02
C LEU A 226 -23.91 -6.86 -2.18
N ALA A 227 -23.56 -5.97 -3.12
CA ALA A 227 -24.37 -5.75 -4.32
C ALA A 227 -24.37 -6.95 -5.27
N GLY A 228 -23.29 -7.73 -5.29
CA GLY A 228 -23.17 -8.99 -6.04
C GLY A 228 -23.65 -10.24 -5.30
N ALA A 229 -24.18 -10.10 -4.08
CA ALA A 229 -24.59 -11.22 -3.26
C ALA A 229 -25.79 -11.98 -3.87
N GLY A 230 -25.70 -13.30 -3.96
CA GLY A 230 -26.79 -14.17 -4.36
C GLY A 230 -27.77 -14.48 -3.22
N LYS A 231 -28.66 -15.45 -3.44
CA LYS A 231 -29.62 -15.90 -2.41
C LYS A 231 -28.94 -16.46 -1.15
N ASP A 232 -27.76 -17.04 -1.32
CA ASP A 232 -26.96 -17.64 -0.24
C ASP A 232 -26.01 -16.62 0.43
N GLY A 233 -26.06 -15.36 0.02
CA GLY A 233 -25.19 -14.31 0.49
C GLY A 233 -23.89 -14.17 -0.33
N VAL A 234 -22.80 -13.69 0.28
CA VAL A 234 -21.48 -13.56 -0.34
C VAL A 234 -20.67 -14.81 -0.04
N THR A 235 -20.41 -15.63 -1.06
CA THR A 235 -19.50 -16.79 -0.95
C THR A 235 -18.05 -16.36 -1.10
N TYR A 236 -17.12 -17.22 -0.67
CA TYR A 236 -15.69 -16.96 -0.79
C TYR A 236 -15.27 -16.82 -2.26
N ASP A 237 -15.75 -17.69 -3.14
CA ASP A 237 -15.42 -17.71 -4.56
C ASP A 237 -15.88 -16.41 -5.27
N ILE A 238 -17.09 -15.93 -4.98
CA ILE A 238 -17.59 -14.65 -5.48
C ILE A 238 -16.69 -13.50 -5.00
N ALA A 239 -16.26 -13.54 -3.74
CA ALA A 239 -15.37 -12.50 -3.21
C ALA A 239 -14.00 -12.50 -3.90
N VAL A 240 -13.39 -13.68 -4.08
CA VAL A 240 -12.10 -13.83 -4.80
C VAL A 240 -12.23 -13.30 -6.23
N GLN A 241 -13.26 -13.70 -6.97
CA GLN A 241 -13.48 -13.26 -8.35
C GLN A 241 -13.72 -11.75 -8.47
N LEU A 242 -14.61 -11.18 -7.64
CA LEU A 242 -14.93 -9.75 -7.71
C LEU A 242 -13.77 -8.86 -7.27
N LEU A 243 -12.93 -9.33 -6.36
CA LEU A 243 -11.76 -8.59 -5.90
C LEU A 243 -10.53 -8.82 -6.78
N GLY A 244 -10.63 -9.73 -7.75
CA GLY A 244 -9.54 -10.07 -8.65
C GLY A 244 -8.36 -10.74 -7.94
N TYR A 245 -8.61 -11.38 -6.77
CA TYR A 245 -7.59 -12.18 -6.12
C TYR A 245 -7.32 -13.46 -6.91
N THR A 246 -6.08 -13.89 -6.89
CA THR A 246 -5.73 -15.18 -7.47
C THR A 246 -6.28 -16.30 -6.59
N ASP A 247 -6.84 -17.33 -7.23
CA ASP A 247 -7.25 -18.55 -6.52
C ASP A 247 -6.06 -19.11 -5.71
N GLY A 248 -6.33 -19.42 -4.44
CA GLY A 248 -5.32 -19.98 -3.55
C GLY A 248 -4.68 -21.26 -4.10
N ALA A 249 -5.43 -22.07 -4.85
CA ALA A 249 -4.94 -23.28 -5.49
C ALA A 249 -3.86 -22.97 -6.55
N LEU A 250 -4.05 -21.94 -7.38
CA LEU A 250 -3.05 -21.54 -8.38
C LEU A 250 -1.76 -21.02 -7.74
N LEU A 251 -1.88 -20.31 -6.61
CA LEU A 251 -0.71 -19.86 -5.84
C LEU A 251 0.03 -21.04 -5.21
N ASP A 252 -0.71 -22.02 -4.67
CA ASP A 252 -0.14 -23.22 -4.10
C ASP A 252 0.57 -24.06 -5.15
N ASP A 253 -0.06 -24.25 -6.33
CA ASP A 253 0.56 -24.96 -7.47
C ASP A 253 1.86 -24.27 -7.92
N ALA A 254 1.88 -22.94 -7.99
CA ALA A 254 3.08 -22.20 -8.35
C ALA A 254 4.19 -22.33 -7.31
N ILE A 255 3.87 -22.26 -6.02
CA ILE A 255 4.84 -22.42 -4.93
C ILE A 255 5.36 -23.86 -4.89
N ASP A 256 4.49 -24.87 -5.04
CA ASP A 256 4.88 -26.28 -5.06
C ASP A 256 5.79 -26.58 -6.28
N ALA A 257 5.50 -26.00 -7.45
CA ALA A 257 6.34 -26.10 -8.64
C ALA A 257 7.70 -25.41 -8.44
N LEU A 258 7.74 -24.24 -7.78
CA LEU A 258 8.99 -23.57 -7.42
C LEU A 258 9.82 -24.41 -6.44
N ALA A 259 9.18 -25.00 -5.43
CA ALA A 259 9.83 -25.89 -4.46
C ALA A 259 10.43 -27.12 -5.13
N ALA A 260 9.67 -27.74 -6.04
CA ALA A 260 10.11 -28.90 -6.82
C ALA A 260 11.06 -28.53 -7.98
N ARG A 261 11.18 -27.23 -8.32
CA ARG A 261 11.88 -26.73 -9.52
C ARG A 261 11.33 -27.30 -10.83
N ASP A 262 10.05 -27.56 -10.84
CA ASP A 262 9.34 -28.01 -12.02
C ASP A 262 8.91 -26.81 -12.87
N GLY A 263 9.74 -26.48 -13.86
CA GLY A 263 9.44 -25.40 -14.80
C GLY A 263 8.20 -25.68 -15.65
N ALA A 264 7.95 -26.93 -16.01
CA ALA A 264 6.78 -27.26 -16.82
C ALA A 264 5.48 -26.98 -16.08
N THR A 265 5.38 -27.41 -14.84
CA THR A 265 4.20 -27.13 -13.98
C THR A 265 4.06 -25.64 -13.69
N LEU A 266 5.17 -24.92 -13.40
CA LEU A 266 5.13 -23.49 -13.12
C LEU A 266 4.61 -22.68 -14.31
N PHE A 267 5.13 -22.92 -15.52
CA PHE A 267 4.67 -22.21 -16.72
C PHE A 267 3.24 -22.61 -17.12
N THR A 268 2.85 -23.88 -16.92
CA THR A 268 1.45 -24.29 -17.09
C THR A 268 0.52 -23.56 -16.11
N THR A 269 0.95 -23.32 -14.87
CA THR A 269 0.19 -22.54 -13.90
C THR A 269 0.08 -21.07 -14.33
N VAL A 270 1.15 -20.49 -14.88
CA VAL A 270 1.12 -19.13 -15.45
C VAL A 270 0.13 -19.06 -16.62
N ASP A 271 0.11 -20.05 -17.52
CA ASP A 271 -0.86 -20.12 -18.61
C ASP A 271 -2.30 -20.18 -18.08
N ARG A 272 -2.57 -21.02 -17.08
CA ARG A 272 -3.90 -21.09 -16.43
C ARG A 272 -4.33 -19.75 -15.82
N VAL A 273 -3.41 -19.01 -15.20
CA VAL A 273 -3.68 -17.67 -14.66
C VAL A 273 -4.19 -16.75 -15.77
N ILE A 274 -3.54 -16.78 -16.94
CA ILE A 274 -3.94 -15.97 -18.10
C ILE A 274 -5.25 -16.45 -18.71
N GLU A 275 -5.42 -17.76 -18.91
CA GLU A 275 -6.64 -18.34 -19.48
C GLU A 275 -7.87 -18.09 -18.61
N ASN A 276 -7.71 -18.08 -17.28
CA ASN A 276 -8.77 -17.73 -16.33
C ASN A 276 -9.04 -16.21 -16.24
N GLY A 277 -8.31 -15.40 -17.02
CA GLY A 277 -8.50 -13.95 -17.07
C GLY A 277 -7.96 -13.18 -15.87
N HIS A 278 -7.11 -13.79 -15.05
CA HIS A 278 -6.45 -13.07 -13.95
C HIS A 278 -5.39 -12.10 -14.48
N ASP A 279 -5.26 -10.95 -13.81
CA ASP A 279 -4.20 -9.98 -14.11
C ASP A 279 -2.83 -10.53 -13.68
N PRO A 280 -1.85 -10.67 -14.61
CA PRO A 280 -0.50 -11.16 -14.31
C PRO A 280 0.22 -10.36 -13.21
N ARG A 281 -0.02 -9.06 -13.15
CA ARG A 281 0.57 -8.20 -12.11
C ARG A 281 -0.04 -8.49 -10.74
N ARG A 282 -1.34 -8.73 -10.70
CA ARG A 282 -2.03 -9.12 -9.47
C ARG A 282 -1.51 -10.47 -8.98
N PHE A 283 -1.39 -11.45 -9.88
CA PHE A 283 -0.80 -12.75 -9.54
C PHE A 283 0.62 -12.60 -8.96
N ALA A 284 1.47 -11.79 -9.58
CA ALA A 284 2.83 -11.54 -9.06
C ALA A 284 2.81 -10.89 -7.67
N SER A 285 1.83 -10.01 -7.39
CA SER A 285 1.64 -9.40 -6.07
C SER A 285 1.20 -10.43 -5.03
N ASP A 286 0.23 -11.27 -5.38
CA ASP A 286 -0.27 -12.33 -4.49
C ASP A 286 0.80 -13.40 -4.23
N LEU A 287 1.64 -13.71 -5.25
CA LEU A 287 2.80 -14.58 -5.11
C LEU A 287 3.84 -13.99 -4.15
N LEU A 288 4.17 -12.71 -4.26
CA LEU A 288 5.08 -12.03 -3.34
C LEU A 288 4.55 -12.06 -1.90
N GLU A 289 3.24 -11.83 -1.70
CA GLU A 289 2.63 -11.92 -0.38
C GLU A 289 2.71 -13.35 0.18
N ARG A 290 2.49 -14.36 -0.65
CA ARG A 290 2.62 -15.76 -0.25
C ARG A 290 4.07 -16.10 0.14
N LEU A 291 5.06 -15.62 -0.62
CA LEU A 291 6.48 -15.81 -0.28
C LEU A 291 6.84 -15.13 1.05
N ARG A 292 6.33 -13.92 1.32
CA ARG A 292 6.46 -13.25 2.62
C ARG A 292 5.88 -14.10 3.75
N ASP A 293 4.68 -14.64 3.57
CA ASP A 293 4.01 -15.45 4.59
C ASP A 293 4.80 -16.74 4.86
N LEU A 294 5.35 -17.37 3.82
CA LEU A 294 6.23 -18.53 3.95
C LEU A 294 7.52 -18.19 4.71
N MET A 295 8.12 -17.03 4.46
CA MET A 295 9.29 -16.55 5.20
C MET A 295 8.97 -16.34 6.69
N ILE A 296 7.78 -15.81 7.01
CA ILE A 296 7.32 -15.66 8.40
C ILE A 296 7.15 -17.04 9.06
N VAL A 297 6.52 -17.98 8.37
CA VAL A 297 6.33 -19.35 8.86
C VAL A 297 7.68 -20.05 9.10
N ASP A 298 8.63 -19.88 8.19
CA ASP A 298 9.98 -20.45 8.31
C ASP A 298 10.74 -19.83 9.50
N ALA A 299 10.70 -18.52 9.64
CA ALA A 299 11.37 -17.79 10.72
C ALA A 299 10.79 -18.10 12.13
N LEU A 300 9.49 -18.39 12.23
CA LEU A 300 8.84 -18.73 13.48
C LEU A 300 8.99 -20.22 13.87
N GLY A 301 9.34 -21.09 12.92
CA GLY A 301 9.56 -22.53 13.16
C GLY A 301 8.32 -23.20 13.78
N GLU A 302 8.51 -23.77 14.98
CA GLU A 302 7.45 -24.46 15.72
C GLU A 302 6.50 -23.50 16.47
N THR A 303 6.88 -22.22 16.61
CA THR A 303 6.01 -21.23 17.25
C THR A 303 4.76 -21.00 16.42
N ASN A 304 3.61 -20.89 17.08
CA ASN A 304 2.35 -20.72 16.37
C ASN A 304 2.31 -19.35 15.65
N PRO A 305 2.35 -19.31 14.31
CA PRO A 305 2.33 -18.08 13.54
C PRO A 305 0.95 -17.39 13.53
N ALA A 306 -0.09 -18.01 14.10
CA ALA A 306 -1.46 -17.45 14.15
C ALA A 306 -1.55 -16.08 14.84
N ALA A 307 -0.56 -15.70 15.67
CA ALA A 307 -0.48 -14.35 16.26
C ALA A 307 -0.17 -13.28 15.20
N ILE A 308 0.58 -13.63 14.16
CA ILE A 308 1.01 -12.73 13.07
C ILE A 308 0.15 -12.95 11.83
N LEU A 309 -0.09 -14.22 11.48
CA LEU A 309 -0.89 -14.65 10.33
C LEU A 309 -2.30 -15.06 10.79
N ARG A 310 -3.03 -14.13 11.40
CA ARG A 310 -4.31 -14.36 12.13
C ARG A 310 -5.45 -14.97 11.31
N GLU A 311 -5.29 -15.05 10.00
CA GLU A 311 -6.40 -15.32 9.07
C GLU A 311 -6.20 -16.60 8.26
N ILE A 312 -5.12 -17.37 8.52
CA ILE A 312 -4.81 -18.60 7.78
C ILE A 312 -5.39 -19.79 8.53
N PRO A 313 -6.20 -20.64 7.86
CA PRO A 313 -6.69 -21.89 8.42
C PRO A 313 -5.54 -22.85 8.77
N ASP A 314 -5.74 -23.73 9.78
CA ASP A 314 -4.69 -24.61 10.28
C ASP A 314 -4.17 -25.60 9.22
N ASP A 315 -5.05 -26.10 8.34
CA ASP A 315 -4.70 -26.97 7.22
C ASP A 315 -3.80 -26.28 6.18
N GLN A 316 -4.10 -25.02 5.88
CA GLN A 316 -3.27 -24.21 5.00
C GLN A 316 -1.93 -23.89 5.65
N LEU A 317 -1.91 -23.68 6.96
CA LEU A 317 -0.68 -23.43 7.70
C LEU A 317 0.28 -24.62 7.67
N GLU A 318 -0.24 -25.85 7.81
CA GLU A 318 0.56 -27.06 7.69
C GLU A 318 1.18 -27.20 6.28
N ARG A 319 0.39 -26.92 5.24
CA ARG A 319 0.90 -26.88 3.86
C ARG A 319 1.99 -25.85 3.67
N MET A 320 1.80 -24.64 4.19
CA MET A 320 2.79 -23.57 4.12
C MET A 320 4.09 -23.92 4.86
N ARG A 321 4.03 -24.63 6.00
CA ARG A 321 5.23 -25.15 6.68
C ARG A 321 6.00 -26.14 5.81
N ALA A 322 5.29 -27.04 5.14
CA ALA A 322 5.91 -27.98 4.22
C ALA A 322 6.57 -27.25 3.03
N GLN A 323 5.86 -26.29 2.42
CA GLN A 323 6.37 -25.46 1.32
C GLN A 323 7.62 -24.67 1.72
N ALA A 324 7.58 -24.00 2.87
CA ALA A 324 8.70 -23.22 3.39
C ALA A 324 9.94 -24.11 3.62
N LYS A 325 9.75 -25.28 4.23
CA LYS A 325 10.81 -26.24 4.46
C LYS A 325 11.43 -26.77 3.15
N HIS A 326 10.62 -26.95 2.11
CA HIS A 326 11.11 -27.43 0.80
C HIS A 326 11.91 -26.36 0.05
N ILE A 327 11.48 -25.12 0.05
CA ILE A 327 12.17 -24.02 -0.64
C ILE A 327 13.42 -23.57 0.13
N GLY A 328 13.26 -23.38 1.46
CA GLY A 328 14.28 -22.90 2.38
C GLY A 328 14.46 -21.41 2.44
N SER A 329 15.03 -20.92 3.54
CA SER A 329 15.13 -19.49 3.88
C SER A 329 15.81 -18.67 2.79
N ALA A 330 16.96 -19.14 2.27
CA ALA A 330 17.68 -18.44 1.20
C ALA A 330 16.91 -18.48 -0.13
N GLY A 331 16.24 -19.61 -0.42
CA GLY A 331 15.38 -19.74 -1.61
C GLY A 331 14.17 -18.84 -1.56
N LEU A 332 13.51 -18.74 -0.39
CA LEU A 332 12.36 -17.86 -0.15
C LEU A 332 12.75 -16.39 -0.29
N SER A 333 13.84 -15.97 0.37
CA SER A 333 14.33 -14.59 0.32
C SER A 333 14.64 -14.18 -1.11
N ARG A 334 15.41 -14.98 -1.83
CA ARG A 334 15.74 -14.71 -3.23
C ARG A 334 14.51 -14.63 -4.13
N SER A 335 13.55 -15.54 -3.96
CA SER A 335 12.32 -15.53 -4.76
C SER A 335 11.48 -14.30 -4.46
N ALA A 336 11.42 -13.86 -3.21
CA ALA A 336 10.73 -12.62 -2.80
C ALA A 336 11.39 -11.38 -3.42
N ASP A 337 12.73 -11.30 -3.42
CA ASP A 337 13.47 -10.19 -4.04
C ASP A 337 13.18 -10.11 -5.55
N ILE A 338 13.20 -11.25 -6.26
CA ILE A 338 12.89 -11.31 -7.69
C ILE A 338 11.45 -10.88 -7.96
N ALA A 339 10.50 -11.33 -7.14
CA ALA A 339 9.09 -10.92 -7.28
C ALA A 339 8.91 -9.42 -7.05
N ALA A 340 9.52 -8.84 -6.02
CA ALA A 340 9.43 -7.43 -5.67
C ALA A 340 10.03 -6.53 -6.77
N GLU A 341 11.21 -6.90 -7.28
CA GLU A 341 11.84 -6.20 -8.40
C GLU A 341 10.98 -6.30 -9.66
N GLY A 342 10.50 -7.52 -9.98
CA GLY A 342 9.64 -7.76 -11.12
C GLY A 342 8.33 -6.96 -11.08
N LEU A 343 7.68 -6.87 -9.92
CA LEU A 343 6.50 -6.03 -9.70
C LEU A 343 6.77 -4.55 -9.98
N THR A 344 7.96 -4.08 -9.61
CA THR A 344 8.37 -2.69 -9.90
C THR A 344 8.52 -2.48 -11.41
N GLN A 345 9.14 -3.43 -12.11
CA GLN A 345 9.31 -3.40 -13.57
C GLN A 345 7.99 -3.56 -14.33
N MET A 346 6.99 -4.23 -13.75
CA MET A 346 5.64 -4.36 -14.32
C MET A 346 4.84 -3.05 -14.32
N ARG A 347 5.30 -1.99 -13.62
CA ARG A 347 4.64 -0.68 -13.66
C ARG A 347 4.82 -0.04 -15.03
N GLY A 348 3.73 0.02 -15.80
CA GLY A 348 3.72 0.59 -17.16
C GLY A 348 4.28 -0.35 -18.24
N ALA A 349 4.50 -1.62 -17.95
CA ALA A 349 4.91 -2.59 -18.95
C ALA A 349 3.79 -2.86 -19.95
N THR A 350 4.15 -2.89 -21.25
CA THR A 350 3.22 -3.18 -22.35
C THR A 350 2.90 -4.68 -22.47
N ALA A 351 3.70 -5.56 -21.86
CA ALA A 351 3.53 -7.01 -21.90
C ALA A 351 3.60 -7.64 -20.49
N PRO A 352 2.56 -7.50 -19.65
CA PRO A 352 2.58 -8.02 -18.27
C PRO A 352 2.78 -9.53 -18.18
N ARG A 353 2.23 -10.31 -19.14
CA ARG A 353 2.42 -11.76 -19.25
C ARG A 353 3.90 -12.12 -19.37
N LEU A 354 4.60 -11.52 -20.35
CA LEU A 354 6.02 -11.77 -20.55
C LEU A 354 6.85 -11.46 -19.30
N MET A 355 6.52 -10.38 -18.61
CA MET A 355 7.20 -10.03 -17.36
C MET A 355 6.98 -11.07 -16.27
N LEU A 356 5.76 -11.61 -16.13
CA LEU A 356 5.47 -12.70 -15.19
C LEU A 356 6.26 -13.96 -15.53
N GLU A 357 6.30 -14.36 -16.81
CA GLU A 357 7.09 -15.51 -17.28
C GLU A 357 8.59 -15.33 -16.97
N LEU A 358 9.13 -14.10 -17.16
CA LEU A 358 10.54 -13.79 -16.82
C LEU A 358 10.80 -13.86 -15.31
N ILE A 359 9.88 -13.37 -14.48
CA ILE A 359 9.96 -13.47 -13.01
C ILE A 359 10.05 -14.95 -12.61
N CYS A 360 9.13 -15.78 -13.11
CA CYS A 360 9.11 -17.22 -12.84
C CYS A 360 10.39 -17.92 -13.33
N ALA A 361 10.87 -17.57 -14.53
CA ALA A 361 12.12 -18.11 -15.05
C ALA A 361 13.33 -17.77 -14.17
N ARG A 362 13.44 -16.51 -13.71
CA ARG A 362 14.53 -16.08 -12.81
C ARG A 362 14.48 -16.80 -11.46
N MET A 363 13.29 -17.09 -10.92
CA MET A 363 13.15 -17.87 -9.69
C MET A 363 13.64 -19.30 -9.85
N LEU A 364 13.33 -19.94 -10.99
CA LEU A 364 13.75 -21.32 -11.29
C LEU A 364 15.25 -21.47 -11.54
N LEU A 365 15.92 -20.45 -12.09
CA LEU A 365 17.28 -20.50 -12.58
C LEU A 365 18.30 -19.81 -11.64
N PRO A 366 18.63 -20.41 -10.48
CA PRO A 366 19.62 -19.83 -9.57
C PRO A 366 21.06 -19.96 -10.10
N ILE A 367 21.28 -20.72 -11.16
CA ILE A 367 22.62 -21.08 -11.69
C ILE A 367 23.31 -19.88 -12.36
N GLY A 368 22.54 -18.94 -12.89
CA GLY A 368 23.08 -17.73 -13.54
C GLY A 368 23.25 -16.53 -12.62
N ASP A 369 22.84 -16.65 -11.36
CA ASP A 369 22.88 -15.55 -10.39
C ASP A 369 24.21 -15.57 -9.63
N ALA A 370 25.11 -14.63 -9.96
CA ALA A 370 26.40 -14.43 -9.30
C ALA A 370 26.29 -13.62 -8.00
N SER A 371 25.08 -13.26 -7.57
CA SER A 371 24.86 -12.54 -6.33
C SER A 371 25.15 -13.41 -5.09
N GLU A 372 25.41 -12.76 -3.97
CA GLU A 372 25.62 -13.42 -2.68
C GLU A 372 24.41 -14.29 -2.28
N SER A 373 23.19 -13.80 -2.52
CA SER A 373 21.94 -14.54 -2.27
C SER A 373 21.78 -15.76 -3.17
N GLY A 374 22.20 -15.69 -4.44
CA GLY A 374 22.24 -16.81 -5.38
C GLY A 374 23.22 -17.90 -4.96
N MET A 375 24.40 -17.51 -4.45
CA MET A 375 25.39 -18.45 -3.91
C MET A 375 24.91 -19.11 -2.63
N LEU A 376 24.35 -18.37 -1.68
CA LEU A 376 23.80 -18.91 -0.44
C LEU A 376 22.67 -19.91 -0.70
N ALA A 377 21.76 -19.63 -1.62
CA ALA A 377 20.70 -20.56 -2.02
C ALA A 377 21.23 -21.86 -2.64
N ARG A 378 22.39 -21.80 -3.30
CA ARG A 378 23.07 -23.00 -3.83
C ARG A 378 23.74 -23.84 -2.75
N ILE A 379 24.40 -23.21 -1.78
CA ILE A 379 25.05 -23.86 -0.63
C ILE A 379 24.00 -24.53 0.24
N GLU A 380 22.97 -23.81 0.65
CA GLU A 380 21.86 -24.34 1.46
C GLU A 380 21.19 -25.56 0.81
N ARG A 381 21.10 -25.55 -0.52
CA ARG A 381 20.59 -26.71 -1.25
C ARG A 381 21.52 -27.92 -1.19
N LEU A 382 22.82 -27.73 -1.31
CA LEU A 382 23.78 -28.84 -1.24
C LEU A 382 23.78 -29.48 0.17
N GLU A 383 23.70 -28.65 1.22
CA GLU A 383 23.59 -29.12 2.59
C GLU A 383 22.32 -29.94 2.83
N ARG A 384 21.20 -29.55 2.23
CA ARG A 384 19.94 -30.34 2.30
C ARG A 384 20.01 -31.64 1.53
N TYR A 385 20.65 -31.65 0.38
CA TYR A 385 20.85 -32.89 -0.39
C TYR A 385 21.66 -33.92 0.41
N GLU A 386 22.67 -33.47 1.16
CA GLU A 386 23.44 -34.35 2.06
C GLU A 386 22.60 -34.84 3.25
N SER A 387 21.72 -34.03 3.79
CA SER A 387 20.86 -34.39 4.92
C SER A 387 19.71 -35.35 4.56
N ILE A 388 19.29 -35.39 3.28
CA ILE A 388 18.18 -36.24 2.78
C ILE A 388 18.68 -37.55 2.19
N SER A 389 19.99 -37.67 1.87
CA SER A 389 20.54 -38.95 1.42
C SER A 389 20.63 -39.92 2.60
N PRO A 390 19.82 -40.98 2.66
CA PRO A 390 20.00 -41.98 3.70
C PRO A 390 21.35 -42.67 3.44
N THR A 391 22.14 -42.73 4.48
CA THR A 391 23.38 -43.49 4.64
C THR A 391 23.41 -44.73 3.75
N ALA A 392 23.91 -44.62 2.55
CA ALA A 392 24.31 -45.79 1.77
C ALA A 392 25.62 -46.26 2.38
N SER A 393 25.46 -47.26 3.23
CA SER A 393 26.40 -48.33 3.55
C SER A 393 27.85 -48.06 3.17
N ARG A 394 28.63 -47.77 4.20
CA ARG A 394 30.07 -48.04 4.23
C ARG A 394 30.27 -49.56 4.07
N ALA A 395 30.32 -50.05 2.83
CA ALA A 395 30.78 -51.39 2.52
C ALA A 395 32.26 -51.31 2.18
N SER A 396 33.03 -51.87 3.08
CA SER A 396 34.29 -52.57 2.96
C SER A 396 35.21 -52.21 1.79
N ALA A 397 36.28 -51.51 2.10
CA ALA A 397 37.50 -51.48 1.29
C ALA A 397 38.11 -52.86 1.22
N THR A 398 38.01 -53.49 0.07
CA THR A 398 38.83 -54.64 -0.28
C THR A 398 40.04 -54.11 -1.05
N THR A 399 41.20 -54.27 -0.41
CA THR A 399 42.52 -54.11 -0.99
C THR A 399 42.70 -54.97 -2.23
N VAL A 400 43.02 -54.36 -3.36
CA VAL A 400 43.58 -55.05 -4.52
C VAL A 400 44.87 -54.34 -4.91
N GLU A 401 45.90 -55.13 -4.90
CA GLU A 401 47.30 -54.82 -5.19
C GLU A 401 47.51 -54.20 -6.58
N THR A 402 48.48 -53.31 -6.62
CA THR A 402 49.12 -52.74 -7.81
C THR A 402 49.96 -53.76 -8.54
N PRO A 403 50.00 -53.74 -9.89
CA PRO A 403 51.20 -54.09 -10.60
C PRO A 403 51.90 -52.87 -11.19
N LYS A 404 53.19 -52.81 -10.86
CA LYS A 404 54.23 -52.01 -11.52
C LYS A 404 54.45 -52.41 -12.95
N ALA A 405 54.62 -51.46 -13.84
CA ALA A 405 55.57 -51.46 -14.99
C ALA A 405 55.21 -50.20 -15.81
N SER A 406 56.02 -49.43 -16.35
CA SER A 406 57.41 -49.21 -16.62
C SER A 406 57.48 -47.94 -17.46
N LEU A 407 58.45 -47.18 -17.15
CA LEU A 407 58.98 -46.04 -17.87
C LEU A 407 59.12 -46.28 -19.38
N VAL A 408 58.69 -45.31 -20.21
CA VAL A 408 59.42 -44.84 -21.39
C VAL A 408 59.05 -43.43 -21.69
N SER A 409 59.98 -42.47 -21.47
CA SER A 409 60.09 -41.23 -22.23
C SER A 409 61.02 -41.46 -23.40
N PRO A 410 60.91 -40.84 -24.56
CA PRO A 410 61.73 -39.66 -24.81
C PRO A 410 61.01 -38.54 -25.62
N ALA A 411 61.37 -37.32 -25.28
CA ALA A 411 62.26 -36.35 -25.93
C ALA A 411 61.64 -35.47 -27.05
N VAL A 412 61.56 -34.23 -26.78
CA VAL A 412 62.14 -33.03 -27.42
C VAL A 412 61.76 -32.72 -28.87
N ALA A 413 61.22 -31.54 -29.05
CA ALA A 413 61.54 -30.46 -30.02
C ALA A 413 60.58 -29.30 -29.75
N GLU A 414 60.94 -28.27 -29.12
CA GLU A 414 61.65 -27.03 -29.44
C GLU A 414 61.37 -26.48 -30.84
N ALA A 415 60.60 -25.41 -30.91
CA ALA A 415 60.81 -24.25 -31.80
C ALA A 415 59.80 -23.13 -31.51
N ALA A 416 60.27 -22.10 -30.81
CA ALA A 416 59.85 -20.75 -31.12
C ALA A 416 60.77 -20.19 -32.20
N PRO A 417 60.41 -19.23 -33.02
CA PRO A 417 60.68 -17.88 -32.64
C PRO A 417 59.79 -16.74 -33.17
N LYS A 418 59.83 -15.68 -32.40
CA LYS A 418 60.04 -14.24 -32.72
C LYS A 418 59.09 -13.50 -33.66
N GLN A 419 58.52 -12.49 -33.06
CA GLN A 419 58.59 -11.02 -33.34
C GLN A 419 58.11 -10.49 -34.69
N ALA A 420 57.17 -9.55 -34.65
CA ALA A 420 57.50 -8.16 -34.99
C ALA A 420 56.33 -7.19 -34.65
N ALA A 421 56.72 -6.16 -33.99
CA ALA A 421 55.92 -4.96 -33.70
C ALA A 421 55.70 -4.14 -34.95
N LYS A 422 54.59 -3.39 -35.03
CA LYS A 422 54.59 -2.01 -35.53
C LYS A 422 53.46 -1.17 -34.95
N LYS A 423 53.92 -0.08 -34.38
CA LYS A 423 53.19 1.15 -33.95
C LYS A 423 52.52 1.84 -35.13
N SER A 424 51.42 2.52 -34.87
CA SER A 424 51.05 3.91 -35.25
C SER A 424 49.78 4.25 -34.52
N THR A 425 49.78 5.06 -33.51
CA THR A 425 49.76 6.53 -33.40
C THR A 425 48.81 7.22 -34.37
N GLU A 426 47.72 7.77 -33.85
CA GLU A 426 47.23 9.17 -34.08
C GLU A 426 45.75 9.22 -33.73
N ALA A 427 45.44 9.93 -32.70
CA ALA A 427 45.02 11.32 -32.50
C ALA A 427 43.50 11.49 -32.45
N ALA A 428 43.06 11.90 -31.26
CA ALA A 428 41.76 12.51 -31.00
C ALA A 428 41.68 13.90 -31.71
N PRO A 429 40.48 14.39 -31.94
CA PRO A 429 40.24 15.79 -31.56
C PRO A 429 38.98 15.99 -30.73
N GLN A 430 39.12 16.85 -29.74
CA GLN A 430 38.10 17.57 -29.01
C GLN A 430 37.85 18.94 -29.71
N PRO A 431 36.97 19.82 -29.12
CA PRO A 431 35.66 20.19 -29.59
C PRO A 431 35.59 21.57 -30.19
N SER A 432 34.55 21.91 -30.91
CA SER A 432 34.31 23.32 -31.33
C SER A 432 32.99 23.82 -30.72
N THR A 433 33.15 24.75 -29.82
CA THR A 433 32.20 25.79 -29.42
C THR A 433 31.86 26.68 -30.61
N SER A 434 30.58 26.98 -30.81
CA SER A 434 30.20 28.25 -31.41
C SER A 434 28.89 28.76 -30.81
N SER A 435 29.05 29.85 -30.10
CA SER A 435 28.06 30.85 -29.74
C SER A 435 27.34 31.42 -30.96
N ASN A 436 26.04 31.64 -30.85
CA ASN A 436 25.40 32.81 -31.43
C ASN A 436 24.06 33.13 -30.77
N LYS A 437 24.04 34.30 -30.19
CA LYS A 437 22.92 35.16 -29.85
C LYS A 437 23.23 36.48 -30.56
N PRO A 438 22.30 37.43 -30.73
CA PRO A 438 20.85 37.48 -30.87
C PRO A 438 20.42 38.28 -32.13
N SER A 439 19.13 38.31 -32.44
CA SER A 439 18.55 39.46 -33.09
C SER A 439 17.08 39.66 -32.74
N ALA A 440 16.81 40.88 -32.40
CA ALA A 440 15.54 41.43 -31.97
C ALA A 440 14.65 41.84 -33.18
N THR A 441 13.43 42.23 -32.84
CA THR A 441 12.47 43.14 -33.49
C THR A 441 11.51 42.54 -34.53
N ALA A 442 10.21 42.53 -34.21
CA ALA A 442 9.26 43.50 -34.75
C ALA A 442 7.86 43.32 -34.19
N THR A 443 7.38 44.37 -33.63
CA THR A 443 6.03 44.86 -33.41
C THR A 443 5.09 44.64 -34.59
N HIS A 444 3.86 44.18 -34.32
CA HIS A 444 2.65 44.64 -35.05
C HIS A 444 1.42 44.60 -34.16
N THR A 445 0.92 45.77 -33.87
CA THR A 445 -0.40 46.21 -33.40
C THR A 445 -1.41 46.08 -34.56
N PHE A 446 -2.66 45.83 -34.24
CA PHE A 446 -3.98 46.20 -34.85
C PHE A 446 -4.91 44.96 -34.73
N ASP A 447 -6.07 44.97 -34.24
CA ASP A 447 -7.23 45.77 -33.85
C ASP A 447 -7.98 45.14 -32.68
#